data_9b8739d8ae34eb078d6a7e071f5d0424
#
_entry.id   9b8739d8ae34eb078d6a7e071f5d0424
#
_cell.length_a   1.000
_cell.length_b   1.000
_cell.length_c   1.000
_cell.angle_alpha   90.00
_cell.angle_beta   90.00
_cell.angle_gamma   90.00
#
_symmetry.space_group_name_H-M   'P 1'
#
loop_
_entity.id
_entity.type
_entity.pdbx_description
1 polymer ?
#
loop_
_entity_poly.entity_id
_entity_poly.type
_entity_poly.pdbx_seq_one_letter_code
_entity_poly.pdbx_strand_id
1 'polypeptide(L)'
;MENHLGNWQRSFGENGDLVLVVVLVAFGFWLLTGHSEILGLNPKPDAAAVATLVGALFGGAAILLGNWINRYNERKRAASDLRQRRTKLKALIAAELVDVFAGLIGTKELLDAALSTLNAGGHVDDQLDMTWIMPRNMPFTERLGVELLTLEQPAIDALVTLRSNLAITRKDMVAVTEGRERFGLLRITALSRGVAHGMAVLAKAFELIAPDRKLALQGQPPELAIAILNRMAGATD
;
A
#
# COMPACT_ATOMS: atom_id res chain seq x y z
N MET A 1 -18.24 6.89 -25.06
CA MET A 1 -18.90 5.63 -25.53
C MET A 1 -17.95 4.42 -25.52
N GLU A 2 -16.63 4.57 -25.52
CA GLU A 2 -15.66 3.46 -25.56
C GLU A 2 -15.55 2.64 -24.25
N ASN A 3 -15.88 3.21 -23.10
CA ASN A 3 -15.73 2.49 -21.82
C ASN A 3 -16.79 1.40 -21.55
N HIS A 4 -17.92 1.41 -22.26
CA HIS A 4 -18.97 0.41 -22.05
C HIS A 4 -18.68 -0.93 -22.76
N LEU A 5 -18.03 -0.90 -23.93
CA LEU A 5 -17.69 -2.11 -24.69
C LEU A 5 -16.58 -2.93 -23.99
N GLY A 6 -15.63 -2.28 -23.35
CA GLY A 6 -14.57 -2.96 -22.61
C GLY A 6 -15.06 -3.71 -21.35
N ASN A 7 -16.10 -3.20 -20.70
CA ASN A 7 -16.70 -3.88 -19.55
C ASN A 7 -17.50 -5.12 -19.96
N TRP A 8 -18.18 -5.10 -21.09
CA TRP A 8 -18.92 -6.25 -21.61
C TRP A 8 -17.99 -7.39 -22.02
N GLN A 9 -16.88 -7.08 -22.71
CA GLN A 9 -15.89 -8.10 -23.10
C GLN A 9 -15.19 -8.74 -21.90
N ARG A 10 -14.89 -7.97 -20.85
CA ARG A 10 -14.35 -8.54 -19.58
C ARG A 10 -15.39 -9.40 -18.87
N SER A 11 -16.65 -8.95 -18.79
CA SER A 11 -17.73 -9.71 -18.15
C SER A 11 -18.04 -11.01 -18.88
N PHE A 12 -17.99 -11.02 -20.22
CA PHE A 12 -18.14 -12.25 -21.02
C PHE A 12 -16.96 -13.19 -20.86
N GLY A 13 -15.71 -12.69 -20.78
CA GLY A 13 -14.54 -13.52 -20.51
C GLY A 13 -14.53 -14.15 -19.12
N GLU A 14 -15.12 -13.45 -18.13
CA GLU A 14 -15.20 -13.93 -16.75
C GLU A 14 -16.35 -14.92 -16.50
N ASN A 15 -17.47 -14.76 -17.19
CA ASN A 15 -18.67 -15.57 -17.03
C ASN A 15 -18.98 -16.48 -18.24
N GLY A 16 -18.13 -16.47 -19.25
CA GLY A 16 -18.34 -17.26 -20.47
C GLY A 16 -18.55 -18.75 -20.20
N ASP A 17 -17.78 -19.31 -19.28
CA ASP A 17 -17.92 -20.72 -18.86
C ASP A 17 -19.31 -20.97 -18.23
N LEU A 18 -19.81 -20.03 -17.42
CA LEU A 18 -21.14 -20.14 -16.78
C LEU A 18 -22.27 -20.03 -17.81
N VAL A 19 -22.15 -19.12 -18.76
CA VAL A 19 -23.12 -18.98 -19.86
C VAL A 19 -23.16 -20.26 -20.69
N LEU A 20 -21.99 -20.83 -21.01
CA LEU A 20 -21.88 -22.08 -21.75
C LEU A 20 -22.53 -23.26 -20.98
N VAL A 21 -22.31 -23.35 -19.67
CA VAL A 21 -22.98 -24.34 -18.80
C VAL A 21 -24.49 -24.20 -18.87
N VAL A 22 -25.04 -22.99 -18.75
CA VAL A 22 -26.47 -22.75 -18.83
C VAL A 22 -27.04 -23.17 -20.19
N VAL A 23 -26.33 -22.84 -21.27
CA VAL A 23 -26.75 -23.23 -22.63
C VAL A 23 -26.72 -24.75 -22.81
N LEU A 24 -25.67 -25.43 -22.36
CA LEU A 24 -25.54 -26.89 -22.45
C LEU A 24 -26.65 -27.62 -21.67
N VAL A 25 -26.93 -27.14 -20.45
CA VAL A 25 -28.00 -27.71 -19.60
C VAL A 25 -29.35 -27.47 -20.23
N ALA A 26 -29.64 -26.25 -20.70
CA ALA A 26 -30.91 -25.92 -21.37
C ALA A 26 -31.11 -26.73 -22.64
N PHE A 27 -30.06 -26.92 -23.43
CA PHE A 27 -30.11 -27.74 -24.64
C PHE A 27 -30.31 -29.23 -24.32
N GLY A 28 -29.64 -29.74 -23.27
CA GLY A 28 -29.88 -31.11 -22.77
C GLY A 28 -31.33 -31.35 -22.33
N PHE A 29 -31.91 -30.42 -21.58
CA PHE A 29 -33.30 -30.48 -21.20
C PHE A 29 -34.25 -30.41 -22.40
N TRP A 30 -33.95 -29.54 -23.38
CA TRP A 30 -34.73 -29.43 -24.60
C TRP A 30 -34.73 -30.73 -25.42
N LEU A 31 -33.61 -31.43 -25.50
CA LEU A 31 -33.54 -32.76 -26.13
C LEU A 31 -34.34 -33.83 -25.36
N LEU A 32 -34.34 -33.80 -24.03
CA LEU A 32 -35.09 -34.74 -23.19
C LEU A 32 -36.61 -34.56 -23.33
N THR A 33 -37.10 -33.34 -23.60
CA THR A 33 -38.54 -33.06 -23.75
C THR A 33 -39.12 -33.49 -25.10
N GLY A 34 -38.35 -34.22 -25.92
CA GLY A 34 -38.89 -34.85 -27.15
C GLY A 34 -38.93 -33.92 -28.38
N HIS A 35 -38.33 -32.74 -28.32
CA HIS A 35 -38.26 -31.79 -29.43
C HIS A 35 -37.18 -32.15 -30.47
N SER A 36 -36.64 -33.36 -30.40
CA SER A 36 -35.66 -33.88 -31.37
C SER A 36 -36.16 -33.92 -32.83
N GLU A 37 -37.48 -33.94 -33.01
CA GLU A 37 -38.09 -33.89 -34.36
C GLU A 37 -37.80 -32.57 -35.11
N ILE A 38 -37.55 -31.46 -34.41
CA ILE A 38 -37.28 -30.15 -35.01
C ILE A 38 -35.87 -30.11 -35.64
N LEU A 39 -34.96 -31.00 -35.20
CA LEU A 39 -33.61 -31.08 -35.76
C LEU A 39 -33.55 -31.88 -37.09
N GLY A 40 -34.68 -32.32 -37.63
CA GLY A 40 -34.73 -33.07 -38.89
C GLY A 40 -34.07 -34.44 -38.83
N LEU A 41 -33.88 -34.98 -37.63
CA LEU A 41 -33.31 -36.31 -37.43
C LEU A 41 -34.39 -37.36 -37.78
N ASN A 42 -34.33 -37.84 -39.01
CA ASN A 42 -35.22 -38.90 -39.49
C ASN A 42 -34.35 -40.08 -40.02
N PRO A 43 -34.39 -41.26 -39.45
CA PRO A 43 -35.38 -41.82 -38.51
C PRO A 43 -35.20 -41.31 -37.07
N LYS A 44 -36.28 -41.48 -36.25
CA LYS A 44 -36.24 -41.11 -34.81
C LYS A 44 -34.98 -41.68 -34.18
N PRO A 45 -34.14 -40.82 -33.54
CA PRO A 45 -32.91 -41.28 -32.93
C PRO A 45 -33.22 -42.36 -31.89
N ASP A 46 -32.42 -43.40 -31.84
CA ASP A 46 -32.54 -44.44 -30.84
C ASP A 46 -32.47 -43.80 -29.44
N ALA A 47 -33.33 -44.18 -28.53
CA ALA A 47 -33.40 -43.64 -27.18
C ALA A 47 -32.02 -43.76 -26.47
N ALA A 48 -31.23 -44.80 -26.79
CA ALA A 48 -29.88 -44.97 -26.30
C ALA A 48 -28.92 -43.88 -26.82
N ALA A 49 -29.04 -43.45 -28.08
CA ALA A 49 -28.20 -42.39 -28.66
C ALA A 49 -28.52 -41.03 -28.02
N VAL A 50 -29.84 -40.74 -27.82
CA VAL A 50 -30.25 -39.51 -27.11
C VAL A 50 -29.75 -39.46 -25.67
N ALA A 51 -29.90 -40.59 -24.94
CA ALA A 51 -29.40 -40.69 -23.57
C ALA A 51 -27.86 -40.48 -23.47
N THR A 52 -27.11 -41.04 -24.43
CA THR A 52 -25.67 -40.84 -24.49
C THR A 52 -25.30 -39.39 -24.75
N LEU A 53 -25.96 -38.73 -25.69
CA LEU A 53 -25.74 -37.32 -26.00
C LEU A 53 -26.06 -36.39 -24.81
N VAL A 54 -27.19 -36.64 -24.17
CA VAL A 54 -27.62 -35.89 -22.96
C VAL A 54 -26.61 -36.12 -21.82
N GLY A 55 -26.18 -37.35 -21.61
CA GLY A 55 -25.13 -37.67 -20.63
C GLY A 55 -23.81 -36.93 -20.89
N ALA A 56 -23.39 -36.87 -22.16
CA ALA A 56 -22.19 -36.11 -22.55
C ALA A 56 -22.33 -34.59 -22.31
N LEU A 57 -23.51 -34.03 -22.61
CA LEU A 57 -23.81 -32.60 -22.37
C LEU A 57 -23.80 -32.27 -20.88
N PHE A 58 -24.43 -33.06 -20.05
CA PHE A 58 -24.41 -32.83 -18.59
C PHE A 58 -23.02 -33.09 -17.98
N GLY A 59 -22.30 -34.11 -18.47
CA GLY A 59 -20.90 -34.34 -18.06
C GLY A 59 -19.99 -33.17 -18.42
N GLY A 60 -20.10 -32.67 -19.65
CA GLY A 60 -19.36 -31.47 -20.09
C GLY A 60 -19.72 -30.23 -19.26
N ALA A 61 -21.01 -30.00 -19.00
CA ALA A 61 -21.48 -28.91 -18.17
C ALA A 61 -20.93 -28.99 -16.72
N ALA A 62 -20.90 -30.20 -16.14
CA ALA A 62 -20.36 -30.41 -14.79
C ALA A 62 -18.86 -30.11 -14.70
N ILE A 63 -18.07 -30.51 -15.73
CA ILE A 63 -16.64 -30.20 -15.79
C ILE A 63 -16.41 -28.67 -15.91
N LEU A 64 -17.16 -28.00 -16.77
CA LEU A 64 -17.06 -26.53 -16.93
C LEU A 64 -17.43 -25.79 -15.66
N LEU A 65 -18.51 -26.22 -14.98
CA LEU A 65 -18.92 -25.66 -13.71
C LEU A 65 -17.84 -25.85 -12.62
N GLY A 66 -17.26 -27.06 -12.54
CA GLY A 66 -16.18 -27.35 -11.63
C GLY A 66 -14.95 -26.45 -11.86
N ASN A 67 -14.57 -26.27 -13.12
CA ASN A 67 -13.46 -25.39 -13.49
C ASN A 67 -13.76 -23.91 -13.17
N TRP A 68 -14.99 -23.46 -13.41
CA TRP A 68 -15.40 -22.09 -13.06
C TRP A 68 -15.37 -21.86 -11.54
N ILE A 69 -15.90 -22.79 -10.74
CA ILE A 69 -15.85 -22.72 -9.26
C ILE A 69 -14.39 -22.67 -8.77
N ASN A 70 -13.50 -23.51 -9.31
CA ASN A 70 -12.09 -23.52 -8.93
C ASN A 70 -11.43 -22.17 -9.23
N ARG A 71 -11.59 -21.65 -10.46
CA ARG A 71 -11.04 -20.32 -10.84
C ARG A 71 -11.60 -19.20 -9.97
N TYR A 72 -12.89 -19.23 -9.67
CA TYR A 72 -13.49 -18.25 -8.78
C TYR A 72 -12.89 -18.29 -7.37
N ASN A 73 -12.72 -19.48 -6.80
CA ASN A 73 -12.13 -19.66 -5.49
C ASN A 73 -10.64 -19.25 -5.46
N GLU A 74 -9.87 -19.57 -6.50
CA GLU A 74 -8.48 -19.14 -6.65
C GLU A 74 -8.35 -17.62 -6.70
N ARG A 75 -9.19 -16.94 -7.50
CA ARG A 75 -9.22 -15.47 -7.56
C ARG A 75 -9.56 -14.86 -6.20
N LYS A 76 -10.55 -15.41 -5.50
CA LYS A 76 -10.94 -14.96 -4.17
C LYS A 76 -9.81 -15.15 -3.15
N ARG A 77 -9.12 -16.27 -3.17
CA ARG A 77 -7.94 -16.54 -2.33
C ARG A 77 -6.80 -15.58 -2.66
N ALA A 78 -6.44 -15.42 -3.93
CA ALA A 78 -5.40 -14.50 -4.36
C ALA A 78 -5.68 -13.03 -3.93
N ALA A 79 -6.93 -12.58 -4.05
CA ALA A 79 -7.33 -11.25 -3.59
C ALA A 79 -7.24 -11.11 -2.06
N SER A 80 -7.61 -12.15 -1.31
CA SER A 80 -7.48 -12.19 0.15
C SER A 80 -6.01 -12.15 0.58
N ASP A 81 -5.16 -12.96 -0.05
CA ASP A 81 -3.72 -13.03 0.23
C ASP A 81 -3.03 -11.70 -0.07
N LEU A 82 -3.40 -11.05 -1.17
CA LEU A 82 -2.87 -9.72 -1.51
C LEU A 82 -3.26 -8.68 -0.46
N ARG A 83 -4.53 -8.68 -0.01
CA ARG A 83 -4.98 -7.78 1.06
C ARG A 83 -4.21 -8.03 2.37
N GLN A 84 -4.02 -9.29 2.74
CA GLN A 84 -3.28 -9.65 3.95
C GLN A 84 -1.81 -9.23 3.86
N ARG A 85 -1.16 -9.44 2.71
CA ARG A 85 0.21 -8.97 2.46
C ARG A 85 0.32 -7.46 2.59
N ARG A 86 -0.61 -6.71 1.97
CA ARG A 86 -0.66 -5.24 2.09
C ARG A 86 -0.82 -4.78 3.54
N THR A 87 -1.70 -5.42 4.31
CA THR A 87 -1.90 -5.08 5.72
C THR A 87 -0.63 -5.32 6.55
N LYS A 88 0.03 -6.47 6.36
CA LYS A 88 1.30 -6.77 7.03
C LYS A 88 2.39 -5.79 6.64
N LEU A 89 2.48 -5.45 5.35
CA LEU A 89 3.44 -4.49 4.83
C LEU A 89 3.22 -3.10 5.44
N LYS A 90 1.97 -2.60 5.44
CA LYS A 90 1.62 -1.32 6.07
C LYS A 90 1.98 -1.31 7.55
N ALA A 91 1.75 -2.40 8.29
CA ALA A 91 2.09 -2.50 9.70
C ALA A 91 3.61 -2.43 9.95
N LEU A 92 4.42 -3.09 9.10
CA LEU A 92 5.89 -3.04 9.20
C LEU A 92 6.42 -1.64 8.90
N ILE A 93 5.93 -1.00 7.84
CA ILE A 93 6.32 0.37 7.50
C ILE A 93 5.86 1.33 8.60
N ALA A 94 4.66 1.18 9.15
CA ALA A 94 4.18 2.01 10.24
C ALA A 94 5.06 1.91 11.49
N ALA A 95 5.62 0.74 11.80
CA ALA A 95 6.58 0.59 12.88
C ALA A 95 7.87 1.36 12.61
N GLU A 96 8.38 1.29 11.38
CA GLU A 96 9.57 2.05 10.97
C GLU A 96 9.33 3.57 10.98
N LEU A 97 8.14 4.03 10.55
CA LEU A 97 7.77 5.44 10.64
C LEU A 97 7.74 5.95 12.09
N VAL A 98 7.39 5.11 13.07
CA VAL A 98 7.47 5.46 14.51
C VAL A 98 8.91 5.68 14.95
N ASP A 99 9.84 4.86 14.48
CA ASP A 99 11.26 5.06 14.80
C ASP A 99 11.80 6.35 14.17
N VAL A 100 11.41 6.65 12.93
CA VAL A 100 11.74 7.92 12.26
C VAL A 100 11.12 9.11 13.00
N PHE A 101 9.87 8.99 13.43
CA PHE A 101 9.18 9.99 14.24
C PHE A 101 9.97 10.34 15.50
N ALA A 102 10.37 9.35 16.30
CA ALA A 102 11.13 9.56 17.52
C ALA A 102 12.47 10.29 17.24
N GLY A 103 13.17 9.88 16.16
CA GLY A 103 14.42 10.51 15.75
C GLY A 103 14.23 11.97 15.33
N LEU A 104 13.22 12.29 14.52
CA LEU A 104 12.97 13.65 14.06
C LEU A 104 12.54 14.57 15.22
N ILE A 105 11.73 14.08 16.16
CA ILE A 105 11.34 14.87 17.34
C ILE A 105 12.55 15.21 18.19
N GLY A 106 13.37 14.24 18.56
CA GLY A 106 14.56 14.50 19.34
C GLY A 106 15.53 15.47 18.65
N THR A 107 15.68 15.32 17.33
CA THR A 107 16.50 16.25 16.53
C THR A 107 15.92 17.67 16.56
N LYS A 108 14.60 17.80 16.40
CA LYS A 108 13.94 19.12 16.40
C LYS A 108 14.08 19.82 17.75
N GLU A 109 13.81 19.13 18.85
CA GLU A 109 13.93 19.64 20.20
C GLU A 109 15.34 20.16 20.50
N LEU A 110 16.39 19.40 20.09
CA LEU A 110 17.77 19.84 20.25
C LEU A 110 18.10 21.08 19.42
N LEU A 111 17.69 21.10 18.15
CA LEU A 111 17.94 22.25 17.28
C LEU A 111 17.20 23.49 17.77
N ASP A 112 15.99 23.37 18.29
CA ASP A 112 15.23 24.48 18.86
C ASP A 112 15.88 25.00 20.16
N ALA A 113 16.39 24.11 21.01
CA ALA A 113 17.16 24.50 22.20
C ALA A 113 18.46 25.26 21.81
N ALA A 114 19.19 24.75 20.81
CA ALA A 114 20.38 25.40 20.30
C ALA A 114 20.07 26.78 19.69
N LEU A 115 18.99 26.92 18.92
CA LEU A 115 18.53 28.19 18.37
C LEU A 115 18.15 29.17 19.47
N SER A 116 17.44 28.72 20.52
CA SER A 116 17.09 29.55 21.67
C SER A 116 18.32 30.10 22.38
N THR A 117 19.34 29.23 22.61
CA THR A 117 20.61 29.61 23.24
C THR A 117 21.35 30.67 22.41
N LEU A 118 21.47 30.46 21.09
CA LEU A 118 22.17 31.41 20.21
C LEU A 118 21.44 32.75 20.10
N ASN A 119 20.11 32.73 20.04
CA ASN A 119 19.29 33.96 19.99
C ASN A 119 19.39 34.76 21.31
N ALA A 120 19.62 34.08 22.44
CA ALA A 120 19.85 34.72 23.73
C ALA A 120 21.29 35.24 23.88
N GLY A 121 22.14 35.18 22.84
CA GLY A 121 23.53 35.59 22.88
C GLY A 121 24.47 34.59 23.57
N GLY A 122 23.97 33.38 23.83
CA GLY A 122 24.77 32.29 24.35
C GLY A 122 25.67 31.65 23.31
N HIS A 123 26.53 30.76 23.74
CA HIS A 123 27.41 29.95 22.87
C HIS A 123 26.94 28.51 22.88
N VAL A 124 26.90 27.86 21.72
CA VAL A 124 26.67 26.43 21.59
C VAL A 124 28.00 25.80 21.25
N ASP A 125 28.37 24.74 21.96
CA ASP A 125 29.63 24.04 21.77
C ASP A 125 29.73 23.53 20.31
N ASP A 126 30.86 23.91 19.65
CA ASP A 126 31.14 23.50 18.27
C ASP A 126 31.36 21.97 18.13
N GLN A 127 31.49 21.25 19.26
CA GLN A 127 31.69 19.80 19.32
C GLN A 127 30.39 19.03 19.69
N LEU A 128 29.22 19.62 19.51
CA LEU A 128 27.97 18.92 19.80
C LEU A 128 27.86 17.65 18.97
N ASP A 129 27.99 16.49 19.63
CA ASP A 129 27.84 15.20 18.98
C ASP A 129 26.34 14.96 18.69
N MET A 130 25.95 15.09 17.43
CA MET A 130 24.58 14.85 16.96
C MET A 130 24.32 13.41 16.53
N THR A 131 25.34 12.53 16.60
CA THR A 131 25.22 11.17 16.05
C THR A 131 24.11 10.34 16.69
N TRP A 132 23.87 10.51 17.99
CA TRP A 132 22.87 9.77 18.76
C TRP A 132 21.44 10.24 18.53
N ILE A 133 21.25 11.46 18.01
CA ILE A 133 19.90 12.01 17.72
C ILE A 133 19.58 12.05 16.22
N MET A 134 20.51 11.63 15.36
CA MET A 134 20.26 11.61 13.93
C MET A 134 19.02 10.81 13.58
N PRO A 135 18.15 11.31 12.69
CA PRO A 135 17.02 10.56 12.20
C PRO A 135 17.45 9.19 11.69
N ARG A 136 16.75 8.14 12.11
CA ARG A 136 17.09 6.78 11.69
C ARG A 136 16.81 6.59 10.21
N ASN A 137 17.61 5.77 9.55
CA ASN A 137 17.33 5.29 8.20
C ASN A 137 16.09 4.41 8.22
N MET A 138 15.55 4.15 7.06
CA MET A 138 14.41 3.26 6.84
C MET A 138 14.89 1.91 6.24
N PRO A 139 15.57 1.04 7.02
CA PRO A 139 16.21 -0.17 6.51
C PRO A 139 15.22 -1.21 6.00
N PHE A 140 14.01 -1.29 6.57
CA PHE A 140 12.97 -2.18 6.08
C PHE A 140 12.45 -1.72 4.72
N THR A 141 12.11 -0.45 4.60
CA THR A 141 11.65 0.13 3.33
C THR A 141 12.70 -0.01 2.23
N GLU A 142 14.01 0.07 2.58
CA GLU A 142 15.11 -0.17 1.63
C GLU A 142 15.14 -1.61 1.11
N ARG A 143 14.86 -2.59 1.96
CA ARG A 143 14.90 -4.02 1.62
C ARG A 143 13.67 -4.51 0.89
N LEU A 144 12.53 -3.84 1.04
CA LEU A 144 11.25 -4.27 0.49
C LEU A 144 11.19 -4.22 -1.05
N GLY A 145 12.01 -3.37 -1.70
CA GLY A 145 12.14 -3.35 -3.15
C GLY A 145 10.80 -3.48 -3.91
N VAL A 146 10.62 -4.59 -4.60
CA VAL A 146 9.44 -4.86 -5.43
C VAL A 146 8.15 -4.99 -4.60
N GLU A 147 8.22 -5.37 -3.32
CA GLU A 147 7.04 -5.52 -2.47
C GLU A 147 6.35 -4.17 -2.22
N LEU A 148 7.08 -3.06 -2.26
CA LEU A 148 6.51 -1.71 -2.17
C LEU A 148 5.52 -1.43 -3.30
N LEU A 149 5.68 -2.05 -4.48
CA LEU A 149 4.76 -1.89 -5.61
C LEU A 149 3.36 -2.43 -5.32
N THR A 150 3.17 -3.16 -4.23
CA THR A 150 1.83 -3.57 -3.77
C THR A 150 1.07 -2.45 -3.08
N LEU A 151 1.75 -1.37 -2.66
CA LEU A 151 1.13 -0.17 -2.11
C LEU A 151 0.55 0.72 -3.22
N GLU A 152 -0.24 1.68 -2.80
CA GLU A 152 -0.75 2.72 -3.69
C GLU A 152 0.36 3.71 -4.04
N GLN A 153 0.38 4.20 -5.28
CA GLN A 153 1.42 5.10 -5.77
C GLN A 153 1.69 6.31 -4.85
N PRO A 154 0.66 7.01 -4.31
CA PRO A 154 0.90 8.12 -3.39
C PRO A 154 1.67 7.74 -2.12
N ALA A 155 1.47 6.51 -1.61
CA ALA A 155 2.19 6.02 -0.45
C ALA A 155 3.67 5.74 -0.79
N ILE A 156 3.94 5.18 -1.97
CA ILE A 156 5.30 4.95 -2.46
C ILE A 156 6.03 6.29 -2.60
N ASP A 157 5.40 7.26 -3.25
CA ASP A 157 5.97 8.59 -3.48
C ASP A 157 6.30 9.31 -2.16
N ALA A 158 5.40 9.22 -1.16
CA ALA A 158 5.64 9.78 0.17
C ALA A 158 6.82 9.12 0.88
N LEU A 159 6.96 7.78 0.80
CA LEU A 159 8.08 7.05 1.39
C LEU A 159 9.42 7.39 0.72
N VAL A 160 9.45 7.47 -0.61
CA VAL A 160 10.65 7.86 -1.37
C VAL A 160 11.07 9.29 -1.02
N THR A 161 10.11 10.21 -0.95
CA THR A 161 10.37 11.61 -0.56
C THR A 161 10.88 11.70 0.87
N LEU A 162 10.26 10.98 1.81
CA LEU A 162 10.72 10.92 3.20
C LEU A 162 12.15 10.42 3.29
N ARG A 163 12.47 9.31 2.64
CA ARG A 163 13.80 8.72 2.62
C ARG A 163 14.86 9.70 2.08
N SER A 164 14.55 10.36 0.96
CA SER A 164 15.44 11.36 0.37
C SER A 164 15.69 12.53 1.32
N ASN A 165 14.65 13.03 1.98
CA ASN A 165 14.75 14.08 2.97
C ASN A 165 15.62 13.66 4.17
N LEU A 166 15.38 12.46 4.73
CA LEU A 166 16.18 11.92 5.83
C LEU A 166 17.66 11.78 5.45
N ALA A 167 17.95 11.31 4.24
CA ALA A 167 19.33 11.17 3.76
C ALA A 167 20.05 12.53 3.67
N ILE A 168 19.37 13.57 3.16
CA ILE A 168 19.90 14.94 3.10
C ILE A 168 20.13 15.47 4.51
N THR A 169 19.12 15.40 5.39
CA THR A 169 19.23 15.88 6.77
C THR A 169 20.38 15.21 7.51
N ARG A 170 20.53 13.89 7.38
CA ARG A 170 21.67 13.15 7.99
C ARG A 170 23.01 13.61 7.45
N LYS A 171 23.15 13.76 6.14
CA LYS A 171 24.38 14.25 5.50
C LYS A 171 24.78 15.62 6.07
N ASP A 172 23.79 16.51 6.20
CA ASP A 172 24.02 17.85 6.74
C ASP A 172 24.40 17.82 8.23
N MET A 173 23.76 16.96 9.01
CA MET A 173 24.11 16.78 10.43
C MET A 173 25.52 16.18 10.60
N VAL A 174 25.89 15.19 9.79
CA VAL A 174 27.24 14.63 9.79
C VAL A 174 28.30 15.69 9.47
N ALA A 175 28.05 16.55 8.47
CA ALA A 175 28.98 17.62 8.10
C ALA A 175 29.22 18.59 9.24
N VAL A 176 28.21 18.86 10.07
CA VAL A 176 28.35 19.69 11.28
C VAL A 176 29.11 18.95 12.39
N THR A 177 28.71 17.68 12.68
CA THR A 177 29.37 16.87 13.74
C THR A 177 30.84 16.64 13.46
N GLU A 178 31.25 16.46 12.19
CA GLU A 178 32.63 16.26 11.79
C GLU A 178 33.44 17.59 11.69
N GLY A 179 32.83 18.71 12.06
CA GLY A 179 33.50 20.02 12.03
C GLY A 179 33.81 20.57 10.64
N ARG A 180 33.25 19.96 9.58
CA ARG A 180 33.37 20.44 8.20
C ARG A 180 32.64 21.76 7.98
N GLU A 181 31.60 22.01 8.78
CA GLU A 181 30.84 23.25 8.78
C GLU A 181 30.68 23.76 10.21
N ARG A 182 30.78 25.09 10.39
CA ARG A 182 30.63 25.71 11.70
C ARG A 182 29.18 25.64 12.18
N PHE A 183 29.04 25.38 13.49
CA PHE A 183 27.74 25.34 14.18
C PHE A 183 27.27 26.78 14.47
N GLY A 184 26.83 27.48 13.42
CA GLY A 184 26.36 28.88 13.50
C GLY A 184 24.88 29.00 13.32
N LEU A 185 24.30 30.15 13.68
CA LEU A 185 22.87 30.45 13.64
C LEU A 185 22.23 30.10 12.28
N LEU A 186 22.87 30.50 11.18
CA LEU A 186 22.35 30.21 9.83
C LEU A 186 22.26 28.69 9.55
N ARG A 187 23.27 27.94 9.98
CA ARG A 187 23.32 26.50 9.75
C ARG A 187 22.28 25.76 10.58
N ILE A 188 22.16 26.09 11.86
CA ILE A 188 21.13 25.51 12.73
C ILE A 188 19.75 25.83 12.23
N THR A 189 19.50 27.06 11.78
CA THR A 189 18.22 27.46 11.19
C THR A 189 17.91 26.64 9.93
N ALA A 190 18.90 26.39 9.07
CA ALA A 190 18.73 25.56 7.87
C ALA A 190 18.43 24.11 8.23
N LEU A 191 19.14 23.54 9.20
CA LEU A 191 18.89 22.19 9.71
C LEU A 191 17.48 22.07 10.33
N SER A 192 17.08 23.03 11.17
CA SER A 192 15.74 23.05 11.79
C SER A 192 14.64 23.10 10.75
N ARG A 193 14.79 23.88 9.67
CA ARG A 193 13.86 23.89 8.52
C ARG A 193 13.83 22.54 7.79
N GLY A 194 15.00 21.92 7.57
CA GLY A 194 15.09 20.60 6.95
C GLY A 194 14.36 19.52 7.76
N VAL A 195 14.53 19.55 9.08
CA VAL A 195 13.82 18.66 10.01
C VAL A 195 12.31 18.92 10.00
N ALA A 196 11.89 20.19 10.05
CA ALA A 196 10.48 20.55 9.96
C ALA A 196 9.84 20.08 8.65
N HIS A 197 10.54 20.23 7.52
CA HIS A 197 10.10 19.67 6.25
C HIS A 197 10.00 18.14 6.30
N GLY A 198 11.00 17.46 6.91
CA GLY A 198 10.96 16.01 7.14
C GLY A 198 9.75 15.57 7.96
N MET A 199 9.36 16.34 8.98
CA MET A 199 8.17 16.08 9.77
C MET A 199 6.88 16.21 8.95
N ALA A 200 6.77 17.23 8.09
CA ALA A 200 5.61 17.39 7.20
C ALA A 200 5.49 16.21 6.20
N VAL A 201 6.61 15.76 5.63
CA VAL A 201 6.64 14.58 4.74
C VAL A 201 6.29 13.31 5.52
N LEU A 202 6.77 13.15 6.75
CA LEU A 202 6.44 12.02 7.62
C LEU A 202 4.95 12.02 7.99
N ALA A 203 4.35 13.19 8.25
CA ALA A 203 2.91 13.30 8.49
C ALA A 203 2.11 12.78 7.29
N LYS A 204 2.52 13.13 6.07
CA LYS A 204 1.92 12.62 4.84
C LYS A 204 2.06 11.10 4.68
N ALA A 205 3.22 10.54 5.05
CA ALA A 205 3.43 9.10 5.05
C ALA A 205 2.50 8.39 6.06
N PHE A 206 2.32 8.93 7.28
CA PHE A 206 1.37 8.40 8.25
C PHE A 206 -0.07 8.46 7.75
N GLU A 207 -0.49 9.56 7.12
CA GLU A 207 -1.83 9.71 6.55
C GLU A 207 -2.16 8.59 5.56
N LEU A 208 -1.21 8.17 4.74
CA LEU A 208 -1.41 7.16 3.69
C LEU A 208 -1.24 5.71 4.18
N ILE A 209 -0.44 5.50 5.24
CA ILE A 209 -0.07 4.15 5.69
C ILE A 209 -0.77 3.78 7.00
N ALA A 210 -0.84 4.68 7.97
CA ALA A 210 -1.37 4.44 9.30
C ALA A 210 -2.05 5.70 9.88
N PRO A 211 -3.17 6.18 9.29
CA PRO A 211 -3.80 7.46 9.64
C PRO A 211 -4.25 7.51 11.10
N ASP A 212 -4.64 6.38 11.68
CA ASP A 212 -5.16 6.29 13.05
C ASP A 212 -4.05 6.07 14.10
N ARG A 213 -2.77 6.12 13.69
CA ARG A 213 -1.66 5.86 14.60
C ARG A 213 -1.55 6.95 15.66
N LYS A 214 -1.74 6.55 16.91
CA LYS A 214 -1.54 7.42 18.08
C LYS A 214 -0.15 7.19 18.66
N LEU A 215 0.52 8.28 19.01
CA LEU A 215 1.82 8.30 19.65
C LEU A 215 1.75 9.22 20.87
N ALA A 216 2.58 8.98 21.87
CA ALA A 216 2.69 9.81 23.04
C ALA A 216 4.06 10.47 23.06
N LEU A 217 4.10 11.77 23.27
CA LEU A 217 5.31 12.47 23.69
C LEU A 217 5.48 12.28 25.19
N GLN A 218 6.72 12.39 25.67
CA GLN A 218 7.01 12.19 27.10
C GLN A 218 6.15 13.12 27.97
N GLY A 219 5.36 12.54 28.86
CA GLY A 219 4.48 13.29 29.77
C GLY A 219 3.17 13.80 29.15
N GLN A 220 2.85 13.44 27.91
CA GLN A 220 1.61 13.84 27.23
C GLN A 220 0.71 12.64 26.92
N PRO A 221 -0.63 12.82 26.87
CA PRO A 221 -1.53 11.76 26.45
C PRO A 221 -1.28 11.39 24.97
N PRO A 222 -1.63 10.14 24.55
CA PRO A 222 -1.49 9.73 23.17
C PRO A 222 -2.36 10.56 22.22
N GLU A 223 -1.74 11.19 21.24
CA GLU A 223 -2.36 11.95 20.15
C GLU A 223 -2.10 11.28 18.78
N LEU A 224 -2.83 11.68 17.75
CA LEU A 224 -2.53 11.24 16.38
C LEU A 224 -1.13 11.70 15.98
N ALA A 225 -0.33 10.79 15.42
CA ALA A 225 1.02 11.09 14.96
C ALA A 225 1.05 12.28 14.00
N ILE A 226 0.05 12.36 13.11
CA ILE A 226 -0.12 13.45 12.14
C ILE A 226 -0.30 14.80 12.84
N ALA A 227 -1.12 14.87 13.88
CA ALA A 227 -1.39 16.10 14.62
C ALA A 227 -0.13 16.62 15.33
N ILE A 228 0.63 15.70 15.96
CA ILE A 228 1.89 16.04 16.61
C ILE A 228 2.89 16.61 15.58
N LEU A 229 3.07 15.90 14.46
CA LEU A 229 4.02 16.27 13.42
C LEU A 229 3.70 17.63 12.79
N ASN A 230 2.44 17.88 12.47
CA ASN A 230 2.01 19.17 11.91
C ASN A 230 2.25 20.32 12.90
N ARG A 231 1.94 20.13 14.17
CA ARG A 231 2.21 21.12 15.21
C ARG A 231 3.70 21.44 15.33
N MET A 232 4.57 20.41 15.33
CA MET A 232 6.02 20.59 15.47
C MET A 232 6.70 21.07 14.18
N ALA A 233 6.14 20.79 13.02
CA ALA A 233 6.62 21.33 11.75
C ALA A 233 6.36 22.84 11.62
N GLY A 234 5.55 23.42 12.51
CA GLY A 234 5.13 24.84 12.40
C GLY A 234 4.05 25.05 11.36
N ALA A 235 3.38 23.99 10.90
CA ALA A 235 2.20 24.04 10.08
C ALA A 235 1.00 24.36 11.01
N THR A 236 0.98 25.58 11.55
CA THR A 236 -0.24 26.15 12.12
C THR A 236 -1.02 26.79 10.98
N ASP A 237 -2.30 26.37 10.87
CA ASP A 237 -3.32 26.92 9.96
C ASP A 237 -3.36 28.45 9.94
#